data_59d045b6810e2e7894dce5eab4b13972
#
_entry.id   59d045b6810e2e7894dce5eab4b13972
#
_cell.length_a   1.000
_cell.length_b   1.000
_cell.length_c   1.000
_cell.angle_alpha   90.00
_cell.angle_beta   90.00
_cell.angle_gamma   90.00
#
_symmetry.space_group_name_H-M   'P 1'
#
loop_
_entity.id
_entity.type
_entity.pdbx_description
1 polymer ?
#
loop_
_entity_poly.entity_id
_entity_poly.type
_entity_poly.pdbx_seq_one_letter_code
_entity_poly.pdbx_strand_id
1 'polypeptide(L)'
;MAMLISPVFKNKFDKAISFSGGLTVANAEKSKKTIAQKLAPMVVEDGKQNNLINAENWLLSNNGKDKKAVRQYLQAMSAERLAPVMAGAVIRMSAFPHLYGDGEVLPEEGFATKHYYSVPLMMLASADEFSSFAARDPFFKDRLNLINNDYKTTSEFKFANKYGSALYGFFNGQQSAEVLYPHYKADMYVCSFAFAHTADVVGKEYMVRNGALHGIFQPFLTDQGYGYTKNTDAFEQAGSKELSKAFIASIAAFMRIGNPNTPALGTTWQAWNPTYRPELVLDANRQHARISSINSRVSYAGILAEMANDKSVNEQSKNYIIHNVLNGRWFSDELDAKYGNPSLWPK
;
A
#
# COMPACT_ATOMS: atom_id res chain seq x y z
N MET A 1 -5.68 -0.57 8.70
CA MET A 1 -6.34 -1.91 8.82
C MET A 1 -6.07 -2.59 10.16
N ALA A 2 -4.84 -2.69 10.65
CA ALA A 2 -4.51 -3.36 11.93
C ALA A 2 -5.33 -2.90 13.15
N MET A 3 -5.72 -1.64 13.21
CA MET A 3 -6.59 -1.12 14.27
C MET A 3 -7.95 -1.85 14.38
N LEU A 4 -8.44 -2.44 13.27
CA LEU A 4 -9.70 -3.18 13.24
C LEU A 4 -9.67 -4.49 14.04
N ILE A 5 -8.48 -5.01 14.34
CA ILE A 5 -8.28 -6.28 15.06
C ILE A 5 -7.49 -6.11 16.37
N SER A 6 -6.85 -4.98 16.56
CA SER A 6 -5.97 -4.74 17.72
C SER A 6 -6.74 -4.47 19.00
N PRO A 7 -6.55 -5.26 20.08
CA PRO A 7 -7.21 -5.04 21.36
C PRO A 7 -6.87 -3.67 21.97
N VAL A 8 -5.70 -3.09 21.61
CA VAL A 8 -5.27 -1.76 22.06
C VAL A 8 -6.20 -0.65 21.55
N PHE A 9 -6.86 -0.86 20.42
CA PHE A 9 -7.75 0.11 19.77
C PHE A 9 -9.24 -0.13 20.02
N LYS A 10 -9.58 -1.11 20.86
CA LYS A 10 -10.98 -1.40 21.22
C LYS A 10 -11.70 -0.12 21.72
N ASN A 11 -12.82 0.23 21.10
CA ASN A 11 -13.62 1.40 21.44
C ASN A 11 -12.86 2.74 21.35
N LYS A 12 -11.84 2.84 20.51
CA LYS A 12 -11.06 4.07 20.30
C LYS A 12 -11.42 4.83 19.03
N PHE A 13 -12.23 4.26 18.16
CA PHE A 13 -12.67 4.88 16.90
C PHE A 13 -14.06 4.35 16.51
N ASP A 14 -14.82 5.17 15.81
CA ASP A 14 -16.18 4.87 15.36
C ASP A 14 -16.28 4.63 13.84
N LYS A 15 -15.24 4.97 13.10
CA LYS A 15 -15.14 4.79 11.64
C LYS A 15 -13.68 4.64 11.25
N ALA A 16 -13.42 4.00 10.11
CA ALA A 16 -12.07 3.83 9.62
C ALA A 16 -11.98 4.16 8.12
N ILE A 17 -10.90 4.84 7.73
CA ILE A 17 -10.55 5.09 6.33
C ILE A 17 -9.14 4.55 6.09
N SER A 18 -8.99 3.68 5.11
CA SER A 18 -7.70 3.15 4.68
C SER A 18 -7.32 3.71 3.31
N PHE A 19 -6.31 4.55 3.27
CA PHE A 19 -5.70 5.02 2.03
C PHE A 19 -4.53 4.11 1.70
N SER A 20 -4.65 3.35 0.61
CA SER A 20 -3.61 2.45 0.08
C SER A 20 -3.05 1.47 1.12
N GLY A 21 -3.88 1.01 2.05
CA GLY A 21 -3.51 0.08 3.12
C GLY A 21 -4.34 -1.19 3.09
N GLY A 22 -3.67 -2.36 3.08
CA GLY A 22 -4.30 -3.68 3.08
C GLY A 22 -4.14 -4.45 4.38
N LEU A 23 -4.46 -5.74 4.33
CA LEU A 23 -4.45 -6.67 5.48
C LEU A 23 -3.05 -7.28 5.66
N THR A 24 -2.05 -6.44 5.91
CA THR A 24 -0.65 -6.87 6.01
C THR A 24 -0.28 -7.27 7.43
N VAL A 25 0.17 -8.54 7.60
CA VAL A 25 0.78 -9.04 8.84
C VAL A 25 2.02 -9.84 8.45
N ALA A 26 3.16 -9.50 9.03
CA ALA A 26 4.42 -10.18 8.78
C ALA A 26 4.63 -11.38 9.73
N ASN A 27 5.54 -12.28 9.36
CA ASN A 27 5.99 -13.34 10.24
C ASN A 27 6.78 -12.77 11.42
N ALA A 28 6.39 -13.11 12.65
CA ALA A 28 6.97 -12.56 13.87
C ALA A 28 8.47 -12.85 14.00
N GLU A 29 8.88 -14.08 13.77
CA GLU A 29 10.29 -14.49 13.97
C GLU A 29 11.20 -13.88 12.90
N LYS A 30 10.78 -13.88 11.63
CA LYS A 30 11.52 -13.23 10.56
C LYS A 30 11.62 -11.72 10.78
N SER A 31 10.54 -11.07 11.22
CA SER A 31 10.49 -9.63 11.48
C SER A 31 11.41 -9.23 12.62
N LYS A 32 11.35 -9.93 13.76
CA LYS A 32 12.22 -9.71 14.91
C LYS A 32 13.69 -9.87 14.53
N LYS A 33 14.04 -10.94 13.81
CA LYS A 33 15.40 -11.19 13.34
C LYS A 33 15.89 -10.08 12.41
N THR A 34 15.08 -9.68 11.42
CA THR A 34 15.42 -8.60 10.48
C THR A 34 15.72 -7.29 11.22
N ILE A 35 14.87 -6.91 12.18
CA ILE A 35 15.09 -5.69 12.97
C ILE A 35 16.30 -5.82 13.89
N ALA A 36 16.49 -6.96 14.55
CA ALA A 36 17.66 -7.19 15.40
C ALA A 36 18.97 -7.07 14.61
N GLN A 37 19.05 -7.65 13.41
CA GLN A 37 20.21 -7.53 12.54
C GLN A 37 20.49 -6.08 12.13
N LYS A 38 19.47 -5.28 11.87
CA LYS A 38 19.61 -3.85 11.51
C LYS A 38 20.05 -2.99 12.69
N LEU A 39 19.66 -3.34 13.91
CA LEU A 39 20.01 -2.61 15.12
C LEU A 39 21.32 -3.08 15.77
N ALA A 40 21.79 -4.29 15.47
CA ALA A 40 22.99 -4.86 16.07
C ALA A 40 24.26 -3.97 15.94
N PRO A 41 24.53 -3.28 14.82
CA PRO A 41 25.65 -2.35 14.73
C PRO A 41 25.61 -1.25 15.79
N MET A 42 24.43 -0.68 16.05
CA MET A 42 24.25 0.38 17.05
C MET A 42 24.49 -0.12 18.48
N VAL A 43 24.07 -1.35 18.76
CA VAL A 43 24.30 -2.01 20.06
C VAL A 43 25.80 -2.20 20.33
N VAL A 44 26.56 -2.57 19.29
CA VAL A 44 28.04 -2.69 19.37
C VAL A 44 28.69 -1.34 19.53
N GLU A 45 28.29 -0.35 18.75
CA GLU A 45 28.76 1.04 18.82
C GLU A 45 28.59 1.62 20.24
N ASP A 46 27.47 1.35 20.88
CA ASP A 46 27.16 1.79 22.26
C ASP A 46 27.83 0.95 23.35
N GLY A 47 28.68 0.00 22.99
CA GLY A 47 29.38 -0.86 23.93
C GLY A 47 28.49 -1.77 24.76
N LYS A 48 27.24 -2.04 24.32
CA LYS A 48 26.34 -2.95 25.03
C LYS A 48 26.69 -4.42 24.79
N GLN A 49 27.25 -4.69 23.60
CA GLN A 49 27.78 -5.99 23.22
C GLN A 49 29.09 -5.82 22.43
N ASN A 50 29.91 -6.86 22.38
CA ASN A 50 31.26 -6.81 21.82
C ASN A 50 31.35 -7.18 20.32
N ASN A 51 30.29 -7.74 19.75
CA ASN A 51 30.20 -8.06 18.33
C ASN A 51 28.74 -8.16 17.85
N LEU A 52 28.55 -8.22 16.53
CA LEU A 52 27.23 -8.24 15.89
C LEU A 52 26.39 -9.47 16.27
N ILE A 53 26.99 -10.63 16.41
CA ILE A 53 26.30 -11.89 16.74
C ILE A 53 25.73 -11.79 18.17
N ASN A 54 26.57 -11.33 19.11
CA ASN A 54 26.13 -11.14 20.49
C ASN A 54 25.07 -10.04 20.62
N ALA A 55 25.18 -8.98 19.81
CA ALA A 55 24.20 -7.90 19.76
C ALA A 55 22.84 -8.40 19.22
N GLU A 56 22.83 -9.19 18.13
CA GLU A 56 21.60 -9.80 17.59
C GLU A 56 20.96 -10.73 18.63
N ASN A 57 21.73 -11.62 19.23
CA ASN A 57 21.26 -12.55 20.26
C ASN A 57 20.70 -11.81 21.50
N TRP A 58 21.35 -10.74 21.92
CA TRP A 58 20.89 -9.93 23.04
C TRP A 58 19.57 -9.22 22.72
N LEU A 59 19.44 -8.64 21.52
CA LEU A 59 18.21 -8.00 21.05
C LEU A 59 17.04 -8.98 20.95
N LEU A 60 17.31 -10.26 20.63
CA LEU A 60 16.33 -11.33 20.51
C LEU A 60 16.10 -12.10 21.83
N SER A 61 16.82 -11.74 22.90
CA SER A 61 16.75 -12.46 24.17
C SER A 61 15.36 -12.39 24.80
N ASN A 62 14.86 -13.55 25.21
CA ASN A 62 13.59 -13.71 25.92
C ASN A 62 13.76 -13.85 27.45
N ASN A 63 15.00 -13.87 27.96
CA ASN A 63 15.21 -13.90 29.39
C ASN A 63 14.82 -12.56 30.03
N GLY A 64 14.22 -12.60 31.24
CA GLY A 64 13.59 -11.44 31.86
C GLY A 64 14.55 -10.25 32.11
N LYS A 65 15.85 -10.53 32.40
CA LYS A 65 16.86 -9.50 32.64
C LYS A 65 17.23 -8.78 31.38
N ASP A 66 17.57 -9.52 30.33
CA ASP A 66 17.96 -8.93 29.03
C ASP A 66 16.77 -8.28 28.35
N LYS A 67 15.59 -8.87 28.40
CA LYS A 67 14.35 -8.28 27.87
C LYS A 67 14.10 -6.89 28.43
N LYS A 68 14.31 -6.69 29.74
CA LYS A 68 14.19 -5.38 30.37
C LYS A 68 15.27 -4.40 29.89
N ALA A 69 16.52 -4.86 29.81
CA ALA A 69 17.65 -4.05 29.34
C ALA A 69 17.47 -3.64 27.86
N VAL A 70 17.07 -4.57 27.00
CA VAL A 70 16.75 -4.31 25.58
C VAL A 70 15.64 -3.27 25.46
N ARG A 71 14.55 -3.45 26.21
CA ARG A 71 13.43 -2.48 26.20
C ARG A 71 13.90 -1.07 26.58
N GLN A 72 14.66 -0.95 27.68
CA GLN A 72 15.19 0.34 28.11
C GLN A 72 16.12 0.96 27.08
N TYR A 73 16.99 0.16 26.48
CA TYR A 73 17.90 0.60 25.44
C TYR A 73 17.16 1.13 24.21
N LEU A 74 16.18 0.37 23.69
CA LEU A 74 15.39 0.77 22.53
C LEU A 74 14.53 2.03 22.80
N GLN A 75 13.96 2.14 24.00
CA GLN A 75 13.17 3.32 24.39
C GLN A 75 14.02 4.60 24.58
N ALA A 76 15.31 4.45 24.86
CA ALA A 76 16.24 5.56 24.98
C ALA A 76 16.82 6.05 23.65
N MET A 77 16.64 5.29 22.55
CA MET A 77 17.10 5.71 21.22
C MET A 77 16.31 6.90 20.70
N SER A 78 17.02 7.87 20.15
CA SER A 78 16.38 9.00 19.49
C SER A 78 15.83 8.61 18.09
N ALA A 79 14.81 9.32 17.64
CA ALA A 79 14.25 9.14 16.31
C ALA A 79 15.27 9.40 15.19
N GLU A 80 16.15 10.40 15.39
CA GLU A 80 17.22 10.76 14.44
C GLU A 80 18.20 9.61 14.23
N ARG A 81 18.46 8.83 15.30
CA ARG A 81 19.36 7.69 15.23
C ARG A 81 18.70 6.47 14.58
N LEU A 82 17.40 6.29 14.78
CA LEU A 82 16.63 5.18 14.16
C LEU A 82 16.31 5.44 12.70
N ALA A 83 16.06 6.66 12.28
CA ALA A 83 15.63 7.01 10.93
C ALA A 83 16.55 6.46 9.81
N PRO A 84 17.89 6.55 9.90
CA PRO A 84 18.79 6.00 8.89
C PRO A 84 18.69 4.47 8.75
N VAL A 85 18.42 3.76 9.85
CA VAL A 85 18.23 2.30 9.83
C VAL A 85 16.99 1.91 9.02
N MET A 86 15.96 2.76 9.06
CA MET A 86 14.69 2.56 8.34
C MET A 86 14.73 3.07 6.89
N ALA A 87 15.73 3.87 6.50
CA ALA A 87 15.80 4.53 5.19
C ALA A 87 15.81 3.56 4.00
N GLY A 88 16.38 2.37 4.14
CA GLY A 88 16.39 1.33 3.10
C GLY A 88 15.06 0.58 2.91
N ALA A 89 14.06 0.87 3.72
CA ALA A 89 12.77 0.15 3.73
C ALA A 89 11.84 0.51 2.56
N VAL A 90 12.11 1.59 1.85
CA VAL A 90 11.17 2.30 0.97
C VAL A 90 10.58 1.44 -0.15
N ILE A 91 11.33 0.50 -0.72
CA ILE A 91 10.88 -0.27 -1.89
C ILE A 91 10.23 -1.59 -1.49
N ARG A 92 10.87 -2.32 -0.57
CA ARG A 92 10.45 -3.67 -0.19
C ARG A 92 10.10 -3.82 1.29
N MET A 93 10.25 -2.76 2.05
CA MET A 93 9.99 -2.69 3.50
C MET A 93 10.70 -3.76 4.32
N SER A 94 11.76 -4.36 3.79
CA SER A 94 12.48 -5.46 4.45
C SER A 94 13.13 -5.08 5.78
N ALA A 95 13.45 -3.80 5.98
CA ALA A 95 14.03 -3.26 7.22
C ALA A 95 13.04 -2.40 8.02
N PHE A 96 11.80 -2.29 7.57
CA PHE A 96 10.75 -1.52 8.27
C PHE A 96 10.24 -2.29 9.48
N PRO A 97 9.84 -1.63 10.58
CA PRO A 97 9.15 -2.29 11.67
C PRO A 97 7.84 -2.91 11.16
N HIS A 98 7.73 -4.23 11.25
CA HIS A 98 6.59 -4.95 10.74
C HIS A 98 5.55 -5.17 11.84
N LEU A 99 4.27 -5.13 11.47
CA LEU A 99 3.18 -5.59 12.31
C LEU A 99 3.08 -7.12 12.20
N TYR A 100 3.07 -7.80 13.34
CA TYR A 100 2.94 -9.26 13.43
C TYR A 100 2.03 -9.65 14.59
N GLY A 101 1.45 -10.83 14.51
CA GLY A 101 0.64 -11.41 15.58
C GLY A 101 1.51 -11.76 16.80
N ASP A 102 1.39 -10.96 17.85
CA ASP A 102 2.11 -11.13 19.12
C ASP A 102 1.19 -11.48 20.30
N GLY A 103 -0.12 -11.53 20.06
CA GLY A 103 -1.15 -11.76 21.07
C GLY A 103 -1.41 -10.55 21.99
N GLU A 104 -0.63 -9.48 21.89
CA GLU A 104 -0.76 -8.26 22.71
C GLU A 104 -1.26 -7.07 21.88
N VAL A 105 -0.54 -6.70 20.83
CA VAL A 105 -0.90 -5.59 19.94
C VAL A 105 -1.78 -6.07 18.80
N LEU A 106 -1.47 -7.23 18.22
CA LEU A 106 -2.32 -7.90 17.24
C LEU A 106 -2.62 -9.34 17.71
N PRO A 107 -3.81 -9.88 17.40
CA PRO A 107 -4.08 -11.30 17.61
C PRO A 107 -3.02 -12.17 16.94
N GLU A 108 -2.68 -13.32 17.54
CA GLU A 108 -1.69 -14.25 16.98
C GLU A 108 -2.05 -14.70 15.55
N GLU A 109 -3.34 -14.91 15.29
CA GLU A 109 -3.89 -15.26 13.99
C GLU A 109 -3.97 -14.09 12.98
N GLY A 110 -3.63 -12.87 13.40
CA GLY A 110 -3.72 -11.67 12.57
C GLY A 110 -5.11 -11.46 11.99
N PHE A 111 -5.22 -11.21 10.69
CA PHE A 111 -6.50 -11.01 9.99
C PHE A 111 -7.30 -12.31 9.72
N ALA A 112 -6.79 -13.48 10.09
CA ALA A 112 -7.58 -14.71 10.12
C ALA A 112 -8.52 -14.77 11.35
N THR A 113 -8.47 -13.77 12.22
CA THR A 113 -9.39 -13.64 13.36
C THR A 113 -10.85 -13.55 12.92
N LYS A 114 -11.77 -13.98 13.78
CA LYS A 114 -13.21 -13.77 13.63
C LYS A 114 -13.72 -12.54 14.40
N HIS A 115 -12.83 -11.84 15.06
CA HIS A 115 -13.15 -10.74 15.98
C HIS A 115 -12.63 -9.41 15.43
N TYR A 116 -13.52 -8.68 14.74
CA TYR A 116 -13.24 -7.35 14.22
C TYR A 116 -13.98 -6.29 15.01
N TYR A 117 -13.36 -5.15 15.24
CA TYR A 117 -14.06 -3.93 15.64
C TYR A 117 -14.76 -3.37 14.40
N SER A 118 -15.97 -3.90 14.14
CA SER A 118 -16.74 -3.62 12.94
C SER A 118 -17.35 -2.24 13.01
N VAL A 119 -16.65 -1.27 12.44
CA VAL A 119 -17.11 0.11 12.22
C VAL A 119 -17.23 0.36 10.72
N PRO A 120 -18.00 1.36 10.25
CA PRO A 120 -17.99 1.73 8.83
C PRO A 120 -16.54 1.90 8.33
N LEU A 121 -16.22 1.26 7.21
CA LEU A 121 -14.87 1.19 6.66
C LEU A 121 -14.85 1.65 5.20
N MET A 122 -13.98 2.61 4.89
CA MET A 122 -13.70 3.03 3.52
C MET A 122 -12.27 2.59 3.15
N MET A 123 -12.13 1.96 1.99
CA MET A 123 -10.84 1.51 1.44
C MET A 123 -10.64 2.14 0.06
N LEU A 124 -9.52 2.84 -0.10
CA LEU A 124 -9.16 3.53 -1.33
C LEU A 124 -7.75 3.15 -1.76
N ALA A 125 -7.56 2.90 -3.06
CA ALA A 125 -6.26 2.78 -3.70
C ALA A 125 -6.22 3.63 -4.98
N SER A 126 -5.04 4.11 -5.37
CA SER A 126 -4.85 4.78 -6.67
C SER A 126 -4.72 3.75 -7.78
N ALA A 127 -5.13 4.09 -9.03
CA ALA A 127 -5.14 3.13 -10.13
C ALA A 127 -3.72 2.69 -10.58
N ASP A 128 -2.71 3.56 -10.45
CA ASP A 128 -1.32 3.29 -10.81
C ASP A 128 -0.40 3.30 -9.57
N GLU A 129 -0.87 2.76 -8.45
CA GLU A 129 -0.16 2.73 -7.15
C GLU A 129 1.31 2.33 -7.27
N PHE A 130 1.60 1.33 -8.10
CA PHE A 130 2.92 0.73 -8.18
C PHE A 130 3.92 1.57 -8.96
N SER A 131 3.50 2.58 -9.72
CA SER A 131 4.40 3.39 -10.54
C SER A 131 5.52 4.06 -9.74
N SER A 132 5.21 4.56 -8.54
CA SER A 132 6.19 5.17 -7.64
C SER A 132 7.14 4.16 -7.00
N PHE A 133 6.70 2.92 -6.79
CA PHE A 133 7.52 1.83 -6.28
C PHE A 133 8.41 1.25 -7.38
N ALA A 134 7.87 1.02 -8.57
CA ALA A 134 8.66 0.60 -9.73
C ALA A 134 9.75 1.62 -10.08
N ALA A 135 9.45 2.92 -10.03
CA ALA A 135 10.42 3.98 -10.32
C ALA A 135 11.64 4.01 -9.39
N ARG A 136 11.54 3.40 -8.22
CA ARG A 136 12.64 3.30 -7.24
C ARG A 136 13.33 1.94 -7.26
N ASP A 137 12.81 0.99 -8.05
CA ASP A 137 13.41 -0.34 -8.14
C ASP A 137 14.76 -0.27 -8.90
N PRO A 138 15.83 -0.90 -8.40
CA PRO A 138 17.14 -0.90 -9.04
C PRO A 138 17.14 -1.40 -10.48
N PHE A 139 16.21 -2.29 -10.84
CA PHE A 139 16.09 -2.76 -12.22
C PHE A 139 15.85 -1.61 -13.19
N PHE A 140 14.95 -0.68 -12.84
CA PHE A 140 14.63 0.46 -13.69
C PHE A 140 15.66 1.58 -13.53
N LYS A 141 16.04 1.87 -12.29
CA LYS A 141 16.92 2.98 -11.98
C LYS A 141 18.35 2.74 -12.45
N ASP A 142 18.88 1.54 -12.24
CA ASP A 142 20.31 1.23 -12.42
C ASP A 142 20.60 0.45 -13.70
N ARG A 143 19.69 -0.42 -14.14
CA ARG A 143 19.90 -1.29 -15.32
C ARG A 143 19.44 -0.68 -16.62
N LEU A 144 18.28 -0.07 -16.64
CA LEU A 144 17.77 0.59 -17.84
C LEU A 144 18.34 1.98 -18.03
N ASN A 145 19.03 2.51 -17.03
CA ASN A 145 19.82 3.75 -16.96
C ASN A 145 19.69 4.66 -18.21
N LEU A 146 18.45 4.96 -18.58
CA LEU A 146 18.15 5.83 -19.69
C LEU A 146 18.22 7.28 -19.23
N ILE A 147 18.83 8.11 -20.02
CA ILE A 147 18.98 9.54 -19.75
C ILE A 147 17.61 10.17 -19.43
N ASN A 148 17.55 11.05 -18.43
CA ASN A 148 16.34 11.80 -18.02
C ASN A 148 15.17 10.97 -17.51
N ASN A 149 15.39 9.82 -16.88
CA ASN A 149 14.32 8.92 -16.41
C ASN A 149 13.43 8.35 -17.53
N ASP A 150 13.92 8.25 -18.74
CA ASP A 150 13.15 7.74 -19.88
C ASP A 150 12.80 6.26 -19.77
N TYR A 151 13.38 5.52 -18.78
CA TYR A 151 12.95 4.17 -18.45
C TYR A 151 11.44 4.07 -18.18
N LYS A 152 10.78 5.15 -17.74
CA LYS A 152 9.34 5.18 -17.52
C LYS A 152 8.52 5.06 -18.80
N THR A 153 9.13 5.32 -19.96
CA THR A 153 8.49 5.15 -21.27
C THR A 153 8.63 3.73 -21.81
N THR A 154 9.51 2.91 -21.24
CA THR A 154 9.79 1.55 -21.70
C THR A 154 8.61 0.60 -21.50
N SER A 155 8.55 -0.47 -22.30
CA SER A 155 7.56 -1.54 -22.15
C SER A 155 7.70 -2.24 -20.82
N GLU A 156 8.94 -2.43 -20.35
CA GLU A 156 9.27 -3.06 -19.08
C GLU A 156 8.69 -2.30 -17.88
N PHE A 157 8.85 -0.97 -17.87
CA PHE A 157 8.27 -0.16 -16.80
C PHE A 157 6.74 -0.18 -16.83
N LYS A 158 6.16 -0.05 -18.03
CA LYS A 158 4.69 -0.12 -18.20
C LYS A 158 4.13 -1.46 -17.76
N PHE A 159 4.80 -2.57 -18.10
CA PHE A 159 4.45 -3.91 -17.65
C PHE A 159 4.48 -4.02 -16.12
N ALA A 160 5.58 -3.61 -15.49
CA ALA A 160 5.73 -3.65 -14.04
C ALA A 160 4.68 -2.77 -13.34
N ASN A 161 4.44 -1.55 -13.84
CA ASN A 161 3.43 -0.66 -13.29
C ASN A 161 2.03 -1.24 -13.41
N LYS A 162 1.65 -1.73 -14.59
CA LYS A 162 0.34 -2.31 -14.86
C LYS A 162 0.02 -3.43 -13.88
N TYR A 163 0.87 -4.46 -13.82
CA TYR A 163 0.60 -5.64 -13.00
C TYR A 163 0.88 -5.43 -11.51
N GLY A 164 1.88 -4.63 -11.19
CA GLY A 164 2.12 -4.22 -9.81
C GLY A 164 0.98 -3.40 -9.24
N SER A 165 0.41 -2.47 -10.01
CA SER A 165 -0.75 -1.67 -9.61
C SER A 165 -2.03 -2.51 -9.52
N ALA A 166 -2.24 -3.44 -10.45
CA ALA A 166 -3.38 -4.36 -10.39
C ALA A 166 -3.35 -5.24 -9.14
N LEU A 167 -2.19 -5.82 -8.80
CA LEU A 167 -2.00 -6.63 -7.59
C LEU A 167 -2.18 -5.78 -6.33
N TYR A 168 -1.55 -4.62 -6.28
CA TYR A 168 -1.60 -3.72 -5.13
C TYR A 168 -3.02 -3.18 -4.88
N GLY A 169 -3.69 -2.69 -5.93
CA GLY A 169 -5.06 -2.18 -5.83
C GLY A 169 -6.05 -3.26 -5.44
N PHE A 170 -5.93 -4.46 -6.00
CA PHE A 170 -6.75 -5.61 -5.62
C PHE A 170 -6.58 -5.97 -4.15
N PHE A 171 -5.33 -6.10 -3.69
CA PHE A 171 -5.00 -6.40 -2.29
C PHE A 171 -5.58 -5.39 -1.31
N ASN A 172 -5.45 -4.08 -1.59
CA ASN A 172 -5.90 -3.03 -0.69
C ASN A 172 -7.42 -2.77 -0.72
N GLY A 173 -8.08 -3.14 -1.79
CA GLY A 173 -9.52 -2.92 -1.99
C GLY A 173 -10.32 -4.22 -1.93
N GLN A 174 -10.51 -4.83 -3.07
CA GLN A 174 -11.43 -5.96 -3.24
C GLN A 174 -11.08 -7.18 -2.38
N GLN A 175 -9.80 -7.58 -2.34
CA GLN A 175 -9.36 -8.71 -1.53
C GLN A 175 -9.52 -8.42 -0.03
N SER A 176 -9.17 -7.21 0.41
CA SER A 176 -9.36 -6.83 1.81
C SER A 176 -10.83 -6.92 2.20
N ALA A 177 -11.74 -6.45 1.34
CA ALA A 177 -13.18 -6.57 1.57
C ALA A 177 -13.65 -8.03 1.59
N GLU A 178 -13.16 -8.87 0.67
CA GLU A 178 -13.46 -10.31 0.62
C GLU A 178 -13.07 -11.05 1.91
N VAL A 179 -11.88 -10.78 2.41
CA VAL A 179 -11.37 -11.41 3.65
C VAL A 179 -12.15 -10.96 4.88
N LEU A 180 -12.49 -9.68 4.96
CA LEU A 180 -13.24 -9.13 6.10
C LEU A 180 -14.71 -9.56 6.12
N TYR A 181 -15.37 -9.62 4.97
CA TYR A 181 -16.82 -9.74 4.83
C TYR A 181 -17.48 -10.84 5.67
N PRO A 182 -16.92 -12.07 5.79
CA PRO A 182 -17.58 -13.14 6.54
C PRO A 182 -17.80 -12.83 8.03
N HIS A 183 -16.99 -11.95 8.61
CA HIS A 183 -17.00 -11.65 10.03
C HIS A 183 -17.14 -10.16 10.37
N TYR A 184 -17.15 -9.29 9.36
CA TYR A 184 -17.29 -7.84 9.51
C TYR A 184 -18.77 -7.43 9.41
N LYS A 185 -19.27 -6.71 10.42
CA LYS A 185 -20.72 -6.44 10.57
C LYS A 185 -21.14 -5.03 10.15
N ALA A 186 -20.21 -4.18 9.76
CA ALA A 186 -20.50 -2.82 9.33
C ALA A 186 -20.27 -2.67 7.81
N ASP A 187 -20.83 -1.63 7.22
CA ASP A 187 -20.67 -1.34 5.80
C ASP A 187 -19.22 -1.07 5.45
N MET A 188 -18.80 -1.64 4.33
CA MET A 188 -17.49 -1.42 3.71
C MET A 188 -17.68 -0.77 2.35
N TYR A 189 -16.82 0.18 2.01
CA TYR A 189 -16.86 0.93 0.76
C TYR A 189 -15.49 0.85 0.08
N VAL A 190 -15.45 0.39 -1.18
CA VAL A 190 -14.21 0.27 -1.96
C VAL A 190 -14.16 1.34 -3.04
N CYS A 191 -12.99 1.94 -3.23
CA CYS A 191 -12.79 3.03 -4.17
C CYS A 191 -11.44 2.92 -4.89
N SER A 192 -11.45 3.18 -6.20
CA SER A 192 -10.26 3.41 -7.02
C SER A 192 -10.14 4.89 -7.36
N PHE A 193 -9.00 5.49 -7.08
CA PHE A 193 -8.69 6.86 -7.48
C PHE A 193 -7.89 6.85 -8.78
N ALA A 194 -8.57 7.15 -9.90
CA ALA A 194 -8.06 6.99 -11.25
C ALA A 194 -7.61 8.30 -11.92
N PHE A 195 -7.60 9.41 -11.20
CA PHE A 195 -7.11 10.69 -11.73
C PHE A 195 -5.66 10.55 -12.22
N ALA A 196 -5.39 10.97 -13.43
CA ALA A 196 -4.14 10.81 -14.17
C ALA A 196 -3.83 9.38 -14.69
N HIS A 197 -4.72 8.39 -14.52
CA HIS A 197 -4.62 7.10 -15.20
C HIS A 197 -4.74 7.24 -16.72
N THR A 198 -5.46 8.27 -17.19
CA THR A 198 -5.54 8.68 -18.60
C THR A 198 -4.89 10.04 -18.81
N ALA A 199 -4.65 10.40 -20.08
CA ALA A 199 -4.04 11.68 -20.46
C ALA A 199 -5.03 12.87 -20.46
N ASP A 200 -6.30 12.62 -20.18
CA ASP A 200 -7.41 13.56 -20.45
C ASP A 200 -7.27 14.91 -19.75
N VAL A 201 -6.76 14.91 -18.52
CA VAL A 201 -6.55 16.14 -17.76
C VAL A 201 -5.07 16.47 -17.60
N VAL A 202 -4.23 15.48 -17.35
CA VAL A 202 -2.81 15.68 -17.03
C VAL A 202 -1.89 15.76 -18.24
N GLY A 203 -2.39 15.35 -19.42
CA GLY A 203 -1.57 15.23 -20.64
C GLY A 203 -0.74 13.94 -20.66
N LYS A 204 -0.28 13.57 -21.87
CA LYS A 204 0.41 12.30 -22.14
C LYS A 204 1.73 12.15 -21.36
N GLU A 205 2.49 13.21 -21.26
CA GLU A 205 3.79 13.17 -20.58
C GLU A 205 3.63 12.86 -19.09
N TYR A 206 2.74 13.58 -18.41
CA TYR A 206 2.47 13.33 -16.99
C TYR A 206 1.93 11.92 -16.75
N MET A 207 0.93 11.51 -17.56
CA MET A 207 0.36 10.16 -17.48
C MET A 207 1.42 9.06 -17.59
N VAL A 208 2.30 9.15 -18.60
CA VAL A 208 3.35 8.14 -18.82
C VAL A 208 4.38 8.14 -17.69
N ARG A 209 4.73 9.30 -17.15
CA ARG A 209 5.76 9.42 -16.11
C ARG A 209 5.25 9.10 -14.70
N ASN A 210 4.00 9.36 -14.43
CA ASN A 210 3.44 9.30 -13.08
C ASN A 210 2.20 8.41 -13.02
N GLY A 211 1.24 8.60 -13.93
CA GLY A 211 -0.08 7.98 -13.83
C GLY A 211 -0.83 8.42 -12.58
N ALA A 212 -1.83 7.67 -12.20
CA ALA A 212 -2.54 7.78 -10.92
C ALA A 212 -1.71 7.13 -9.80
N LEU A 213 -0.53 7.69 -9.52
CA LEU A 213 0.47 7.11 -8.63
C LEU A 213 0.03 7.11 -7.16
N HIS A 214 0.76 6.38 -6.33
CA HIS A 214 0.54 6.31 -4.88
C HIS A 214 0.45 7.70 -4.24
N GLY A 215 -0.68 7.99 -3.60
CA GLY A 215 -0.94 9.27 -2.92
C GLY A 215 -1.48 10.39 -3.82
N ILE A 216 -1.77 10.16 -5.10
CA ILE A 216 -2.29 11.18 -6.04
C ILE A 216 -3.58 11.86 -5.55
N PHE A 217 -4.32 11.24 -4.64
CA PHE A 217 -5.52 11.81 -4.04
C PHE A 217 -5.25 12.94 -3.04
N GLN A 218 -4.01 13.10 -2.55
CA GLN A 218 -3.68 14.09 -1.50
C GLN A 218 -3.99 15.54 -1.91
N PRO A 219 -3.63 16.02 -3.13
CA PRO A 219 -3.97 17.38 -3.57
C PRO A 219 -5.49 17.66 -3.62
N PHE A 220 -6.33 16.62 -3.65
CA PHE A 220 -7.78 16.75 -3.64
C PHE A 220 -8.37 16.90 -2.23
N LEU A 221 -7.58 16.67 -1.20
CA LEU A 221 -7.98 16.78 0.21
C LEU A 221 -7.37 17.99 0.92
N THR A 222 -6.24 18.48 0.41
CA THR A 222 -5.49 19.57 1.04
C THR A 222 -4.90 20.51 0.00
N ASP A 223 -4.59 21.75 0.40
CA ASP A 223 -3.88 22.70 -0.46
C ASP A 223 -2.38 22.36 -0.64
N GLN A 224 -1.91 21.28 0.00
CA GLN A 224 -0.54 20.81 -0.10
C GLN A 224 -0.36 19.92 -1.33
N GLY A 225 0.33 20.41 -2.34
CA GLY A 225 0.54 19.67 -3.60
C GLY A 225 1.49 18.47 -3.50
N TYR A 226 2.30 18.35 -2.44
CA TYR A 226 3.26 17.25 -2.21
C TYR A 226 4.14 16.89 -3.43
N GLY A 227 4.32 17.83 -4.35
CA GLY A 227 5.06 17.62 -5.59
C GLY A 227 4.24 17.04 -6.76
N TYR A 228 3.02 16.56 -6.53
CA TYR A 228 2.14 16.05 -7.59
C TYR A 228 1.69 17.14 -8.57
N THR A 229 1.53 18.37 -8.08
CA THR A 229 1.08 19.54 -8.85
C THR A 229 2.20 20.24 -9.62
N LYS A 230 3.46 19.80 -9.44
CA LYS A 230 4.59 20.41 -10.15
C LYS A 230 4.50 20.19 -11.66
N ASN A 231 4.75 21.25 -12.42
CA ASN A 231 4.81 21.23 -13.88
C ASN A 231 3.48 20.80 -14.55
N THR A 232 2.35 21.04 -13.90
CA THR A 232 1.03 20.78 -14.49
C THR A 232 -0.03 21.71 -13.92
N ASP A 233 -0.97 22.13 -14.77
CA ASP A 233 -2.17 22.88 -14.41
C ASP A 233 -3.37 21.96 -14.16
N ALA A 234 -3.16 20.66 -14.24
CA ALA A 234 -4.22 19.64 -14.22
C ALA A 234 -5.11 19.72 -12.97
N PHE A 235 -4.53 20.00 -11.81
CA PHE A 235 -5.24 20.09 -10.55
C PHE A 235 -6.11 21.36 -10.41
N GLU A 236 -5.81 22.38 -11.22
CA GLU A 236 -6.55 23.65 -11.25
C GLU A 236 -7.73 23.64 -12.27
N GLN A 237 -7.85 22.58 -13.04
CA GLN A 237 -8.92 22.45 -14.04
C GLN A 237 -10.29 22.31 -13.38
N ALA A 238 -11.35 22.74 -14.09
CA ALA A 238 -12.71 22.71 -13.60
C ALA A 238 -13.14 21.30 -13.11
N GLY A 239 -12.83 20.27 -13.91
CA GLY A 239 -13.13 18.88 -13.53
C GLY A 239 -12.39 18.40 -12.29
N SER A 240 -11.14 18.83 -12.10
CA SER A 240 -10.37 18.49 -10.89
C SER A 240 -10.94 19.16 -9.65
N LYS A 241 -11.37 20.41 -9.75
CA LYS A 241 -12.05 21.13 -8.66
C LYS A 241 -13.41 20.52 -8.32
N GLU A 242 -14.15 20.08 -9.33
CA GLU A 242 -15.40 19.36 -9.14
C GLU A 242 -15.17 18.01 -8.44
N LEU A 243 -14.16 17.24 -8.87
CA LEU A 243 -13.75 15.99 -8.24
C LEU A 243 -13.32 16.21 -6.77
N SER A 244 -12.50 17.23 -6.50
CA SER A 244 -12.08 17.58 -5.13
C SER A 244 -13.29 17.87 -4.25
N LYS A 245 -14.23 18.70 -4.71
CA LYS A 245 -15.47 19.01 -3.99
C LYS A 245 -16.29 17.76 -3.68
N ALA A 246 -16.47 16.86 -4.64
CA ALA A 246 -17.21 15.62 -4.47
C ALA A 246 -16.50 14.69 -3.49
N PHE A 247 -15.19 14.54 -3.61
CA PHE A 247 -14.40 13.67 -2.76
C PHE A 247 -14.36 14.15 -1.31
N ILE A 248 -14.10 15.44 -1.06
CA ILE A 248 -14.15 16.05 0.28
C ILE A 248 -15.54 15.89 0.90
N ALA A 249 -16.62 16.15 0.13
CA ALA A 249 -17.99 15.98 0.62
C ALA A 249 -18.26 14.55 1.06
N SER A 250 -17.80 13.55 0.29
CA SER A 250 -17.95 12.12 0.62
C SER A 250 -17.16 11.71 1.86
N ILE A 251 -15.90 12.14 1.97
CA ILE A 251 -15.09 11.90 3.18
C ILE A 251 -15.77 12.53 4.40
N ALA A 252 -16.21 13.77 4.29
CA ALA A 252 -16.90 14.47 5.39
C ALA A 252 -18.23 13.82 5.79
N ALA A 253 -19.02 13.33 4.83
CA ALA A 253 -20.26 12.59 5.11
C ALA A 253 -19.93 11.27 5.82
N PHE A 254 -18.97 10.51 5.30
CA PHE A 254 -18.51 9.26 5.91
C PHE A 254 -18.03 9.49 7.35
N MET A 255 -17.20 10.49 7.59
CA MET A 255 -16.71 10.82 8.95
C MET A 255 -17.85 11.19 9.91
N ARG A 256 -18.93 11.83 9.43
CA ARG A 256 -20.07 12.17 10.27
C ARG A 256 -20.99 10.98 10.57
N ILE A 257 -21.42 10.27 9.52
CA ILE A 257 -22.50 9.28 9.63
C ILE A 257 -22.14 7.86 9.18
N GLY A 258 -20.89 7.60 8.77
CA GLY A 258 -20.44 6.29 8.28
C GLY A 258 -20.91 5.92 6.87
N ASN A 259 -21.55 6.86 6.17
CA ASN A 259 -22.02 6.68 4.79
C ASN A 259 -21.41 7.77 3.90
N PRO A 260 -20.69 7.43 2.81
CA PRO A 260 -20.00 8.40 1.96
C PRO A 260 -20.90 9.07 0.92
N ASN A 261 -22.17 8.65 0.80
CA ASN A 261 -23.06 9.12 -0.25
C ASN A 261 -23.46 10.59 -0.05
N THR A 262 -23.25 11.38 -1.08
CA THR A 262 -23.68 12.78 -1.18
C THR A 262 -24.18 13.09 -2.58
N PRO A 263 -25.03 14.10 -2.78
CA PRO A 263 -25.44 14.51 -4.11
C PRO A 263 -24.28 14.88 -5.06
N ALA A 264 -23.15 15.33 -4.49
CA ALA A 264 -21.98 15.73 -5.25
C ALA A 264 -21.31 14.57 -6.01
N LEU A 265 -21.54 13.30 -5.61
CA LEU A 265 -21.04 12.14 -6.35
C LEU A 265 -21.76 11.93 -7.69
N GLY A 266 -23.00 12.38 -7.84
CA GLY A 266 -23.81 12.11 -9.05
C GLY A 266 -24.15 10.63 -9.27
N THR A 267 -23.69 9.73 -8.38
CA THR A 267 -23.94 8.28 -8.38
C THR A 267 -24.01 7.76 -6.96
N THR A 268 -24.46 6.51 -6.80
CA THR A 268 -24.49 5.85 -5.49
C THR A 268 -23.22 5.03 -5.29
N TRP A 269 -22.47 5.32 -4.24
CA TRP A 269 -21.42 4.47 -3.73
C TRP A 269 -22.03 3.36 -2.89
N GLN A 270 -22.15 2.17 -3.49
CA GLN A 270 -22.78 1.03 -2.84
C GLN A 270 -21.86 0.43 -1.77
N ALA A 271 -22.45 -0.01 -0.66
CA ALA A 271 -21.70 -0.84 0.30
C ALA A 271 -21.29 -2.15 -0.36
N TRP A 272 -20.07 -2.59 -0.06
CA TRP A 272 -19.46 -3.76 -0.67
C TRP A 272 -20.19 -5.05 -0.28
N ASN A 273 -20.36 -5.92 -1.25
CA ASN A 273 -20.87 -7.28 -1.05
C ASN A 273 -20.20 -8.23 -2.06
N PRO A 274 -20.09 -9.54 -1.76
CA PRO A 274 -19.37 -10.48 -2.62
C PRO A 274 -20.06 -10.78 -3.95
N THR A 275 -21.38 -10.52 -4.07
CA THR A 275 -22.16 -10.80 -5.29
C THR A 275 -21.82 -9.81 -6.41
N TYR A 276 -21.82 -8.52 -6.08
CA TYR A 276 -21.62 -7.44 -7.04
C TYR A 276 -20.23 -6.81 -6.97
N ARG A 277 -19.56 -6.90 -5.81
CA ARG A 277 -18.22 -6.34 -5.57
C ARG A 277 -18.13 -4.89 -6.02
N PRO A 278 -19.02 -4.01 -5.53
CA PRO A 278 -19.10 -2.63 -6.00
C PRO A 278 -17.82 -1.86 -5.66
N GLU A 279 -17.45 -0.98 -6.59
CA GLU A 279 -16.27 -0.11 -6.48
C GLU A 279 -16.62 1.26 -7.06
N LEU A 280 -16.32 2.33 -6.32
CA LEU A 280 -16.40 3.68 -6.85
C LEU A 280 -15.10 4.02 -7.57
N VAL A 281 -15.21 4.54 -8.80
CA VAL A 281 -14.07 5.07 -9.55
C VAL A 281 -14.15 6.59 -9.56
N LEU A 282 -13.09 7.23 -9.07
CA LEU A 282 -12.94 8.68 -8.99
C LEU A 282 -11.91 9.15 -10.03
N ASP A 283 -12.36 9.88 -11.03
CA ASP A 283 -11.55 10.43 -12.12
C ASP A 283 -12.09 11.81 -12.54
N ALA A 284 -11.39 12.50 -13.44
CA ALA A 284 -11.83 13.75 -14.05
C ALA A 284 -11.27 13.91 -15.47
N ASN A 285 -11.97 14.69 -16.28
CA ASN A 285 -11.38 15.35 -17.44
C ASN A 285 -11.16 16.85 -17.15
N ARG A 286 -10.78 17.65 -18.14
CA ARG A 286 -10.53 19.09 -17.91
C ARG A 286 -11.78 19.87 -17.49
N GLN A 287 -12.99 19.45 -17.87
CA GLN A 287 -14.24 20.16 -17.64
C GLN A 287 -15.02 19.60 -16.43
N HIS A 288 -15.07 18.28 -16.28
CA HIS A 288 -15.96 17.61 -15.34
C HIS A 288 -15.29 16.49 -14.55
N ALA A 289 -15.73 16.28 -13.31
CA ALA A 289 -15.48 15.04 -12.59
C ALA A 289 -16.13 13.86 -13.34
N ARG A 290 -15.45 12.71 -13.32
CA ARG A 290 -15.93 11.43 -13.83
C ARG A 290 -16.03 10.44 -12.69
N ILE A 291 -17.18 10.37 -12.07
CA ILE A 291 -17.41 9.51 -10.92
C ILE A 291 -18.40 8.42 -11.35
N SER A 292 -17.99 7.17 -11.18
CA SER A 292 -18.83 6.03 -11.56
C SER A 292 -18.76 4.90 -10.54
N SER A 293 -19.88 4.20 -10.35
CA SER A 293 -19.93 2.98 -9.57
C SER A 293 -19.91 1.79 -10.52
N ILE A 294 -18.98 0.86 -10.32
CA ILE A 294 -18.82 -0.33 -11.15
C ILE A 294 -18.90 -1.59 -10.30
N ASN A 295 -19.14 -2.74 -10.94
CA ASN A 295 -19.02 -4.05 -10.32
C ASN A 295 -17.66 -4.64 -10.72
N SER A 296 -16.72 -4.67 -9.79
CA SER A 296 -15.35 -5.13 -10.04
C SER A 296 -15.31 -6.63 -10.32
N ARG A 297 -14.64 -7.02 -11.42
CA ARG A 297 -14.39 -8.43 -11.78
C ARG A 297 -12.93 -8.82 -11.59
N VAL A 298 -12.15 -7.95 -10.99
CA VAL A 298 -10.72 -8.20 -10.77
C VAL A 298 -10.53 -9.34 -9.78
N SER A 299 -9.59 -10.23 -10.08
CA SER A 299 -9.17 -11.33 -9.21
C SER A 299 -7.70 -11.64 -9.42
N TYR A 300 -7.04 -12.26 -8.44
CA TYR A 300 -5.65 -12.72 -8.61
C TYR A 300 -5.48 -13.61 -9.83
N ALA A 301 -6.34 -14.61 -9.98
CA ALA A 301 -6.28 -15.53 -11.13
C ALA A 301 -6.37 -14.77 -12.47
N GLY A 302 -7.26 -13.78 -12.56
CA GLY A 302 -7.40 -12.93 -13.73
C GLY A 302 -6.15 -12.09 -14.00
N ILE A 303 -5.60 -11.42 -12.97
CA ILE A 303 -4.36 -10.64 -13.08
C ILE A 303 -3.19 -11.51 -13.52
N LEU A 304 -3.00 -12.68 -12.90
CA LEU A 304 -1.91 -13.59 -13.24
C LEU A 304 -2.06 -14.19 -14.64
N ALA A 305 -3.27 -14.49 -15.08
CA ALA A 305 -3.54 -14.98 -16.44
C ALA A 305 -3.25 -13.89 -17.49
N GLU A 306 -3.70 -12.67 -17.25
CA GLU A 306 -3.42 -11.52 -18.14
C GLU A 306 -1.92 -11.25 -18.21
N MET A 307 -1.23 -11.21 -17.07
CA MET A 307 0.23 -11.02 -17.00
C MET A 307 1.00 -12.09 -17.78
N ALA A 308 0.62 -13.35 -17.65
CA ALA A 308 1.26 -14.46 -18.36
C ALA A 308 1.09 -14.34 -19.89
N ASN A 309 -0.07 -13.88 -20.35
CA ASN A 309 -0.39 -13.74 -21.77
C ASN A 309 0.05 -12.42 -22.39
N ASP A 310 0.50 -11.46 -21.59
CA ASP A 310 0.94 -10.16 -22.08
C ASP A 310 2.20 -10.31 -22.95
N LYS A 311 2.15 -9.74 -24.16
CA LYS A 311 3.23 -9.76 -25.17
C LYS A 311 3.92 -8.40 -25.33
N SER A 312 3.63 -7.44 -24.46
CA SER A 312 4.22 -6.09 -24.51
C SER A 312 5.73 -6.07 -24.18
N VAL A 313 6.22 -7.11 -23.52
CA VAL A 313 7.64 -7.32 -23.22
C VAL A 313 8.07 -8.73 -23.67
N ASN A 314 9.36 -8.90 -23.94
CA ASN A 314 9.91 -10.22 -24.24
C ASN A 314 9.91 -11.12 -22.99
N GLU A 315 9.97 -12.46 -23.19
CA GLU A 315 9.87 -13.43 -22.10
C GLU A 315 10.99 -13.30 -21.05
N GLN A 316 12.20 -12.89 -21.47
CA GLN A 316 13.33 -12.69 -20.54
C GLN A 316 13.06 -11.50 -19.60
N SER A 317 12.65 -10.35 -20.15
CA SER A 317 12.27 -9.18 -19.36
C SER A 317 11.06 -9.47 -18.46
N LYS A 318 10.05 -10.17 -19.00
CA LYS A 318 8.86 -10.58 -18.24
C LYS A 318 9.25 -11.41 -17.02
N ASN A 319 9.99 -12.49 -17.22
CA ASN A 319 10.43 -13.37 -16.13
C ASN A 319 11.27 -12.61 -15.11
N TYR A 320 12.17 -11.75 -15.55
CA TYR A 320 12.98 -10.94 -14.64
C TYR A 320 12.11 -10.02 -13.78
N ILE A 321 11.18 -9.29 -14.39
CA ILE A 321 10.30 -8.36 -13.69
C ILE A 321 9.41 -9.10 -12.68
N ILE A 322 8.83 -10.22 -13.07
CA ILE A 322 8.02 -11.05 -12.18
C ILE A 322 8.83 -11.46 -10.95
N HIS A 323 10.00 -12.04 -11.16
CA HIS A 323 10.80 -12.61 -10.08
C HIS A 323 11.51 -11.56 -9.21
N ASN A 324 11.88 -10.40 -9.75
CA ASN A 324 12.75 -9.46 -9.06
C ASN A 324 12.07 -8.13 -8.71
N VAL A 325 10.99 -7.77 -9.40
CA VAL A 325 10.28 -6.50 -9.18
C VAL A 325 8.93 -6.72 -8.51
N LEU A 326 8.12 -7.66 -8.98
CA LEU A 326 6.75 -7.88 -8.50
C LEU A 326 6.67 -8.83 -7.31
N ASN A 327 7.50 -9.87 -7.29
CA ASN A 327 7.56 -10.85 -6.19
C ASN A 327 8.15 -10.26 -4.90
N GLY A 328 7.86 -10.94 -3.79
CA GLY A 328 8.45 -10.65 -2.48
C GLY A 328 7.91 -9.37 -1.85
N ARG A 329 6.71 -8.96 -2.20
CA ARG A 329 6.03 -7.80 -1.64
C ARG A 329 4.86 -8.22 -0.77
N TRP A 330 4.42 -7.36 0.15
CA TRP A 330 3.31 -7.66 1.08
C TRP A 330 1.98 -7.98 0.39
N PHE A 331 1.82 -7.64 -0.88
CA PHE A 331 0.62 -7.87 -1.68
C PHE A 331 0.79 -8.98 -2.73
N SER A 332 1.92 -9.71 -2.74
CA SER A 332 2.27 -10.63 -3.82
C SER A 332 2.16 -12.13 -3.47
N ASP A 333 1.40 -12.48 -2.43
CA ASP A 333 1.34 -13.86 -1.90
C ASP A 333 1.10 -14.94 -2.95
N GLU A 334 0.06 -14.77 -3.77
CA GLU A 334 -0.27 -15.75 -4.80
C GLU A 334 0.73 -15.74 -5.94
N LEU A 335 1.32 -14.57 -6.24
CA LEU A 335 2.40 -14.46 -7.20
C LEU A 335 3.64 -15.20 -6.71
N ASP A 336 4.00 -14.99 -5.44
CA ASP A 336 5.15 -15.65 -4.81
C ASP A 336 4.96 -17.17 -4.77
N ALA A 337 3.76 -17.64 -4.45
CA ALA A 337 3.42 -19.06 -4.45
C ALA A 337 3.53 -19.68 -5.85
N LYS A 338 3.05 -18.98 -6.87
CA LYS A 338 3.07 -19.45 -8.26
C LYS A 338 4.48 -19.50 -8.86
N TYR A 339 5.29 -18.49 -8.58
CA TYR A 339 6.62 -18.33 -9.20
C TYR A 339 7.80 -18.68 -8.28
N GLY A 340 7.52 -19.14 -7.05
CA GLY A 340 8.53 -19.72 -6.16
C GLY A 340 9.61 -18.73 -5.73
N ASN A 341 9.26 -17.52 -5.32
CA ASN A 341 10.24 -16.53 -4.87
C ASN A 341 10.43 -16.58 -3.35
N PRO A 342 11.69 -16.64 -2.84
CA PRO A 342 11.94 -16.35 -1.43
C PRO A 342 11.46 -14.92 -1.15
N SER A 343 10.39 -14.80 -0.39
CA SER A 343 9.77 -13.52 -0.09
C SER A 343 10.76 -12.53 0.51
N LEU A 344 10.83 -11.35 -0.04
CA LEU A 344 11.58 -10.22 0.52
C LEU A 344 10.79 -9.54 1.66
N TRP A 345 9.50 -9.79 1.70
CA TRP A 345 8.66 -9.46 2.83
C TRP A 345 8.75 -10.59 3.87
N PRO A 346 9.02 -10.30 5.14
CA PRO A 346 9.14 -11.32 6.18
C PRO A 346 7.77 -11.86 6.59
N LYS A 347 7.30 -12.85 5.88
CA LYS A 347 6.06 -13.58 6.13
C LYS A 347 6.30 -14.85 6.90
#